data_6c4d40b1e389f514cac5cc1712adf70c
#
_entry.id   6c4d40b1e389f514cac5cc1712adf70c
#
_cell.length_a   1.000
_cell.length_b   1.000
_cell.length_c   1.000
_cell.angle_alpha   90.00
_cell.angle_beta   90.00
_cell.angle_gamma   90.00
#
_symmetry.space_group_name_H-M   'P 1'
#
loop_
_entity.id
_entity.type
_entity.pdbx_description
1 polymer ?
#
loop_
_entity_poly.entity_id
_entity_poly.type
_entity_poly.pdbx_seq_one_letter_code
_entity_poly.pdbx_strand_id
1 'polypeptide(L)'
;LAKLKEQDTINIQNGYARENRDKTEIHMGDKTIVKINPVGAKNIEVKSMNDSERKSIKELSENEENVEIMGTIVQVFDPKFFTVDPESGKRAIEKDGKFYLGDVEIPKIDYGYVTNLFLDDGTESVRVVLWKNQTLNLLGITHEQMLENQSSGFEDIKNDLLGKIVKLKGRTNKNQMFDRVEFIASYVDSNPNPEEEIAKLNKKLEEMPDSEPEEQEENRKDETEDVTEDSKD
;
A
#
# COMPACT_ATOMS: atom_id res chain seq x y z
N LEU A 1 -20.41 -12.09 19.48
CA LEU A 1 -18.97 -11.82 19.53
C LEU A 1 -18.74 -10.56 20.35
N ALA A 2 -17.98 -10.67 21.46
CA ALA A 2 -17.57 -9.51 22.23
C ALA A 2 -16.84 -8.53 21.30
N LYS A 3 -17.15 -7.24 21.43
CA LYS A 3 -16.50 -6.21 20.58
C LYS A 3 -15.04 -6.11 21.01
N LEU A 4 -14.13 -6.62 20.20
CA LEU A 4 -12.70 -6.40 20.33
C LEU A 4 -12.41 -4.91 20.12
N LYS A 5 -11.50 -4.38 20.94
CA LYS A 5 -10.99 -3.02 20.81
C LYS A 5 -9.51 -3.08 20.42
N GLU A 6 -9.06 -2.02 19.81
CA GLU A 6 -7.64 -1.83 19.57
C GLU A 6 -6.87 -1.88 20.91
N GLN A 7 -5.72 -2.55 20.94
CA GLN A 7 -4.88 -2.85 22.11
C GLN A 7 -5.41 -3.94 23.05
N ASP A 8 -6.52 -4.60 22.77
CA ASP A 8 -6.92 -5.77 23.53
C ASP A 8 -5.94 -6.92 23.36
N THR A 9 -5.55 -7.54 24.46
CA THR A 9 -4.77 -8.78 24.43
C THR A 9 -5.70 -9.97 24.27
N ILE A 10 -5.43 -10.82 23.27
CA ILE A 10 -6.26 -11.98 22.96
C ILE A 10 -5.49 -13.27 23.26
N ASN A 11 -6.11 -14.18 24.02
CA ASN A 11 -5.64 -15.54 24.19
C ASN A 11 -6.55 -16.49 23.39
N ILE A 12 -5.98 -17.17 22.41
CA ILE A 12 -6.68 -18.14 21.55
C ILE A 12 -6.25 -19.55 21.96
N GLN A 13 -7.20 -20.39 22.38
CA GLN A 13 -6.98 -21.79 22.71
C GLN A 13 -7.69 -22.67 21.68
N ASN A 14 -7.06 -23.76 21.28
CA ASN A 14 -7.56 -24.70 20.26
C ASN A 14 -7.75 -24.07 18.88
N GLY A 15 -6.99 -23.01 18.54
CA GLY A 15 -6.79 -22.56 17.18
C GLY A 15 -5.67 -23.39 16.52
N TYR A 16 -5.63 -23.37 15.19
CA TYR A 16 -4.53 -23.98 14.43
C TYR A 16 -3.94 -22.96 13.46
N ALA A 17 -2.63 -23.04 13.26
CA ALA A 17 -1.93 -22.23 12.29
C ALA A 17 -1.98 -22.90 10.90
N ARG A 18 -2.23 -22.11 9.86
CA ARG A 18 -2.20 -22.55 8.49
C ARG A 18 -1.43 -21.52 7.65
N GLU A 19 -0.59 -21.99 6.79
CA GLU A 19 0.07 -21.14 5.80
C GLU A 19 -0.89 -20.87 4.64
N ASN A 20 -1.02 -19.59 4.28
CA ASN A 20 -1.80 -19.13 3.15
C ASN A 20 -1.01 -18.04 2.41
N ARG A 21 -0.52 -18.34 1.20
CA ARG A 21 0.28 -17.44 0.37
C ARG A 21 1.42 -16.75 1.15
N ASP A 22 2.32 -17.57 1.68
CA ASP A 22 3.49 -17.14 2.47
C ASP A 22 3.18 -16.40 3.79
N LYS A 23 1.91 -16.42 4.22
CA LYS A 23 1.47 -15.87 5.51
C LYS A 23 0.91 -16.95 6.40
N THR A 24 1.31 -16.91 7.67
CA THR A 24 0.71 -17.78 8.68
C THR A 24 -0.57 -17.15 9.23
N GLU A 25 -1.68 -17.82 9.02
CA GLU A 25 -3.00 -17.44 9.55
C GLU A 25 -3.37 -18.34 10.72
N ILE A 26 -4.03 -17.76 11.72
CA ILE A 26 -4.62 -18.54 12.82
C ILE A 26 -6.10 -18.76 12.54
N HIS A 27 -6.45 -20.00 12.31
CA HIS A 27 -7.82 -20.41 12.06
C HIS A 27 -8.50 -20.84 13.37
N MET A 28 -9.74 -20.36 13.54
CA MET A 28 -10.59 -20.66 14.68
C MET A 28 -11.72 -21.60 14.24
N GLY A 29 -11.83 -22.76 14.88
CA GLY A 29 -12.91 -23.72 14.65
C GLY A 29 -13.90 -23.75 15.81
N ASP A 30 -14.87 -24.66 15.76
CA ASP A 30 -15.96 -24.80 16.74
C ASP A 30 -15.49 -25.02 18.19
N LYS A 31 -14.27 -25.55 18.38
CA LYS A 31 -13.66 -25.80 19.70
C LYS A 31 -12.74 -24.68 20.17
N THR A 32 -12.63 -23.61 19.40
CA THR A 32 -11.74 -22.50 19.74
C THR A 32 -12.34 -21.66 20.88
N ILE A 33 -11.53 -21.39 21.88
CA ILE A 33 -11.88 -20.50 22.99
C ILE A 33 -11.05 -19.22 22.85
N VAL A 34 -11.73 -18.09 22.80
CA VAL A 34 -11.09 -16.77 22.75
C VAL A 34 -11.33 -16.05 24.07
N LYS A 35 -10.25 -15.65 24.74
CA LYS A 35 -10.30 -14.82 25.93
C LYS A 35 -9.71 -13.47 25.66
N ILE A 36 -10.43 -12.41 25.96
CA ILE A 36 -10.00 -11.03 25.80
C ILE A 36 -9.48 -10.53 27.12
N ASN A 37 -8.32 -9.91 27.16
CA ASN A 37 -7.63 -9.36 28.31
C ASN A 37 -7.58 -10.36 29.50
N PRO A 38 -7.03 -11.57 29.31
CA PRO A 38 -7.00 -12.59 30.39
C PRO A 38 -6.13 -12.09 31.53
N VAL A 39 -6.54 -12.42 32.77
CA VAL A 39 -5.81 -12.08 34.00
C VAL A 39 -4.40 -12.68 33.91
N GLY A 40 -3.36 -11.85 34.11
CA GLY A 40 -1.97 -12.26 34.05
C GLY A 40 -1.37 -12.22 32.63
N ALA A 41 -2.09 -11.70 31.63
CA ALA A 41 -1.50 -11.40 30.35
C ALA A 41 -0.37 -10.38 30.55
N LYS A 42 0.86 -10.73 30.10
CA LYS A 42 1.95 -9.76 30.05
C LYS A 42 1.59 -8.75 28.96
N ASN A 43 1.80 -7.45 29.23
CA ASN A 43 1.80 -6.46 28.18
C ASN A 43 2.91 -6.87 27.18
N ILE A 44 2.48 -7.40 26.06
CA ILE A 44 3.39 -7.66 24.94
C ILE A 44 3.50 -6.31 24.24
N GLU A 45 4.68 -5.73 24.24
CA GLU A 45 4.96 -4.61 23.33
C GLU A 45 4.80 -5.13 21.90
N VAL A 46 3.62 -4.89 21.36
CA VAL A 46 3.38 -5.15 19.94
C VAL A 46 4.03 -3.99 19.21
N LYS A 47 4.97 -4.28 18.31
CA LYS A 47 5.34 -3.27 17.31
C LYS A 47 4.05 -2.79 16.66
N SER A 48 3.73 -1.53 16.89
CA SER A 48 2.52 -0.91 16.34
C SER A 48 2.54 -1.11 14.83
N MET A 49 1.39 -1.40 14.22
CA MET A 49 1.26 -1.25 12.76
C MET A 49 1.54 0.20 12.31
N ASN A 50 1.75 1.12 13.27
CA ASN A 50 2.21 2.48 13.01
C ASN A 50 3.72 2.56 12.73
N ASP A 51 4.50 1.52 12.98
CA ASP A 51 5.94 1.46 12.64
C ASP A 51 6.17 1.02 11.18
N SER A 52 5.33 1.46 10.27
CA SER A 52 5.62 1.31 8.84
C SER A 52 6.82 2.20 8.50
N GLU A 53 7.83 1.61 7.91
CA GLU A 53 9.00 2.34 7.45
C GLU A 53 8.62 3.23 6.26
N ARG A 54 8.86 4.54 6.39
CA ARG A 54 8.70 5.49 5.27
C ARG A 54 9.87 5.31 4.31
N LYS A 55 9.55 4.97 3.06
CA LYS A 55 10.50 4.85 1.96
C LYS A 55 10.16 5.80 0.83
N SER A 56 11.18 6.19 0.05
CA SER A 56 10.97 6.75 -1.26
C SER A 56 10.53 5.67 -2.24
N ILE A 57 9.81 6.05 -3.30
CA ILE A 57 9.30 5.09 -4.29
C ILE A 57 10.45 4.34 -4.98
N LYS A 58 11.57 5.04 -5.24
CA LYS A 58 12.77 4.44 -5.83
C LYS A 58 13.42 3.35 -4.97
N GLU A 59 13.25 3.41 -3.64
CA GLU A 59 13.79 2.42 -2.71
C GLU A 59 12.92 1.18 -2.53
N LEU A 60 11.75 1.13 -3.18
CA LEU A 60 10.84 0.00 -3.07
C LEU A 60 11.42 -1.24 -3.74
N SER A 61 11.47 -2.32 -2.99
CA SER A 61 11.87 -3.65 -3.46
C SER A 61 10.65 -4.59 -3.56
N GLU A 62 10.86 -5.77 -4.13
CA GLU A 62 9.80 -6.77 -4.27
C GLU A 62 9.41 -7.38 -2.91
N ASN A 63 8.11 -7.60 -2.68
CA ASN A 63 7.58 -8.35 -1.53
C ASN A 63 7.90 -7.75 -0.14
N GLU A 64 8.04 -6.44 -0.05
CA GLU A 64 8.17 -5.75 1.24
C GLU A 64 6.82 -5.61 1.93
N GLU A 65 6.79 -5.78 3.23
CA GLU A 65 5.60 -5.62 4.08
C GLU A 65 5.74 -4.37 4.97
N ASN A 66 4.60 -3.77 5.36
CA ASN A 66 4.53 -2.62 6.27
C ASN A 66 5.33 -1.39 5.82
N VAL A 67 5.29 -1.11 4.54
CA VAL A 67 5.93 0.07 3.95
C VAL A 67 4.95 1.24 3.94
N GLU A 68 5.44 2.43 4.23
CA GLU A 68 4.73 3.70 4.06
C GLU A 68 5.36 4.49 2.92
N ILE A 69 4.52 4.99 2.00
CA ILE A 69 4.93 5.90 0.93
C ILE A 69 4.02 7.14 0.93
N MET A 70 4.54 8.25 0.47
CA MET A 70 3.77 9.48 0.26
C MET A 70 4.17 10.10 -1.08
N GLY A 71 3.19 10.57 -1.82
CA GLY A 71 3.45 11.18 -3.12
C GLY A 71 2.22 11.81 -3.71
N THR A 72 2.35 12.31 -4.92
CA THR A 72 1.30 12.96 -5.70
C THR A 72 0.64 11.96 -6.63
N ILE A 73 -0.68 11.98 -6.71
CA ILE A 73 -1.43 11.18 -7.69
C ILE A 73 -1.26 11.81 -9.08
N VAL A 74 -0.60 11.09 -9.98
CA VAL A 74 -0.31 11.57 -11.35
C VAL A 74 -1.18 10.93 -12.42
N GLN A 75 -1.79 9.78 -12.13
CA GLN A 75 -2.73 9.11 -13.02
C GLN A 75 -3.72 8.27 -12.22
N VAL A 76 -4.98 8.23 -12.66
CA VAL A 76 -6.05 7.40 -12.07
C VAL A 76 -6.74 6.62 -13.18
N PHE A 77 -6.97 5.34 -12.94
CA PHE A 77 -7.71 4.47 -13.87
C PHE A 77 -9.12 4.24 -13.38
N ASP A 78 -10.03 3.94 -14.30
CA ASP A 78 -11.39 3.56 -13.96
C ASP A 78 -11.42 2.32 -13.06
N PRO A 79 -12.25 2.34 -12.01
CA PRO A 79 -12.43 1.18 -11.14
C PRO A 79 -12.92 -0.04 -11.93
N LYS A 80 -12.34 -1.21 -11.65
CA LYS A 80 -12.79 -2.47 -12.23
C LYS A 80 -13.67 -3.19 -11.24
N PHE A 81 -14.94 -3.37 -11.62
CA PHE A 81 -15.96 -4.06 -10.83
C PHE A 81 -15.94 -5.56 -11.09
N PHE A 82 -16.29 -6.33 -10.09
CA PHE A 82 -16.49 -7.76 -10.17
C PHE A 82 -17.52 -8.20 -9.13
N THR A 83 -18.25 -9.28 -9.42
CA THR A 83 -19.26 -9.83 -8.53
C THR A 83 -18.65 -10.60 -7.38
N VAL A 84 -19.21 -10.45 -6.19
CA VAL A 84 -18.82 -11.15 -4.97
C VAL A 84 -20.04 -11.68 -4.22
N ASP A 85 -19.83 -12.72 -3.45
CA ASP A 85 -20.79 -13.16 -2.45
C ASP A 85 -20.84 -12.14 -1.30
N PRO A 86 -22.01 -11.61 -0.93
CA PRO A 86 -22.13 -10.57 0.09
C PRO A 86 -21.73 -11.05 1.50
N GLU A 87 -21.80 -12.35 1.78
CA GLU A 87 -21.47 -12.88 3.10
C GLU A 87 -19.98 -13.12 3.29
N SER A 88 -19.31 -13.71 2.28
CA SER A 88 -17.91 -14.07 2.36
C SER A 88 -16.98 -13.08 1.68
N GLY A 89 -17.49 -12.16 0.85
CA GLY A 89 -16.70 -11.24 0.02
C GLY A 89 -15.89 -11.93 -1.08
N LYS A 90 -16.05 -13.23 -1.27
CA LYS A 90 -15.32 -13.99 -2.30
C LYS A 90 -15.91 -13.74 -3.68
N ARG A 91 -15.05 -13.78 -4.69
CA ARG A 91 -15.45 -13.58 -6.07
C ARG A 91 -16.47 -14.63 -6.52
N ALA A 92 -17.62 -14.17 -7.02
CA ALA A 92 -18.62 -15.00 -7.66
C ALA A 92 -18.40 -15.06 -9.17
N ILE A 93 -18.74 -16.19 -9.78
CA ILE A 93 -18.63 -16.41 -11.22
C ILE A 93 -20.05 -16.55 -11.78
N GLU A 94 -20.34 -15.80 -12.83
CA GLU A 94 -21.60 -15.93 -13.57
C GLU A 94 -21.50 -17.09 -14.58
N LYS A 95 -22.52 -17.96 -14.55
CA LYS A 95 -22.73 -19.04 -15.53
C LYS A 95 -24.23 -19.14 -15.81
N ASP A 96 -24.62 -19.08 -17.07
CA ASP A 96 -26.01 -19.20 -17.52
C ASP A 96 -27.01 -18.29 -16.79
N GLY A 97 -26.60 -17.05 -16.49
CA GLY A 97 -27.43 -16.07 -15.78
C GLY A 97 -27.59 -16.30 -14.29
N LYS A 98 -26.80 -17.21 -13.71
CA LYS A 98 -26.74 -17.50 -12.29
C LYS A 98 -25.34 -17.27 -11.74
N PHE A 99 -25.26 -16.97 -10.45
CA PHE A 99 -23.97 -16.71 -9.79
C PHE A 99 -23.55 -17.88 -8.89
N TYR A 100 -22.28 -18.21 -8.92
CA TYR A 100 -21.71 -19.34 -8.20
C TYR A 100 -20.50 -18.95 -7.39
N LEU A 101 -20.40 -19.51 -6.18
CA LEU A 101 -19.19 -19.50 -5.36
C LEU A 101 -18.58 -20.92 -5.40
N GLY A 102 -17.60 -21.12 -6.28
CA GLY A 102 -17.17 -22.48 -6.65
C GLY A 102 -18.30 -23.22 -7.40
N ASP A 103 -18.79 -24.30 -6.80
CA ASP A 103 -19.88 -25.10 -7.36
C ASP A 103 -21.27 -24.82 -6.68
N VAL A 104 -21.32 -23.87 -5.76
CA VAL A 104 -22.54 -23.53 -5.02
C VAL A 104 -23.20 -22.32 -5.65
N GLU A 105 -24.47 -22.45 -6.09
CA GLU A 105 -25.28 -21.32 -6.55
C GLU A 105 -25.59 -20.38 -5.38
N ILE A 106 -25.37 -19.06 -5.57
CA ILE A 106 -25.67 -18.02 -4.61
C ILE A 106 -26.84 -17.14 -5.10
N PRO A 107 -27.84 -16.87 -4.24
CA PRO A 107 -29.05 -16.16 -4.66
C PRO A 107 -28.87 -14.64 -4.71
N LYS A 108 -27.81 -14.11 -4.11
CA LYS A 108 -27.54 -12.68 -4.02
C LYS A 108 -26.07 -12.41 -4.33
N ILE A 109 -25.82 -11.29 -4.95
CA ILE A 109 -24.48 -10.78 -5.22
C ILE A 109 -24.30 -9.38 -4.64
N ASP A 110 -23.06 -9.02 -4.38
CA ASP A 110 -22.58 -7.66 -4.16
C ASP A 110 -21.43 -7.38 -5.14
N TYR A 111 -20.92 -6.17 -5.15
CA TYR A 111 -19.81 -5.77 -5.99
C TYR A 111 -18.56 -5.50 -5.18
N GLY A 112 -17.48 -6.17 -5.56
CA GLY A 112 -16.12 -5.77 -5.25
C GLY A 112 -15.56 -4.91 -6.37
N TYR A 113 -14.58 -4.09 -6.06
CA TYR A 113 -13.87 -3.31 -7.08
C TYR A 113 -12.43 -3.06 -6.67
N VAL A 114 -11.63 -2.81 -7.68
CA VAL A 114 -10.22 -2.43 -7.55
C VAL A 114 -9.97 -1.20 -8.40
N THR A 115 -9.36 -0.19 -7.79
CA THR A 115 -8.91 1.02 -8.46
C THR A 115 -7.39 1.00 -8.53
N ASN A 116 -6.84 1.43 -9.65
CA ASN A 116 -5.41 1.58 -9.81
C ASN A 116 -5.10 3.05 -10.06
N LEU A 117 -3.96 3.49 -9.57
CA LEU A 117 -3.43 4.82 -9.84
C LEU A 117 -1.90 4.75 -9.94
N PHE A 118 -1.27 5.81 -10.43
CA PHE A 118 0.16 6.04 -10.29
C PHE A 118 0.39 7.15 -9.27
N LEU A 119 1.31 6.86 -8.35
CA LEU A 119 1.81 7.79 -7.35
C LEU A 119 3.26 8.14 -7.69
N ASP A 120 3.62 9.42 -7.57
CA ASP A 120 4.94 9.95 -7.84
C ASP A 120 5.40 10.79 -6.63
N ASP A 121 6.61 10.54 -6.13
CA ASP A 121 7.22 11.27 -5.00
C ASP A 121 8.42 12.14 -5.41
N GLY A 122 8.66 12.27 -6.72
CA GLY A 122 9.80 12.98 -7.30
C GLY A 122 11.05 12.12 -7.46
N THR A 123 11.09 10.91 -6.88
CA THR A 123 12.20 9.96 -7.09
C THR A 123 11.89 8.95 -8.19
N GLU A 124 10.67 8.48 -8.22
CA GLU A 124 10.12 7.55 -9.21
C GLU A 124 8.59 7.53 -9.10
N SER A 125 7.91 6.83 -10.03
CA SER A 125 6.48 6.59 -9.96
C SER A 125 6.17 5.10 -9.77
N VAL A 126 5.16 4.78 -8.95
CA VAL A 126 4.72 3.41 -8.68
C VAL A 126 3.23 3.23 -8.95
N ARG A 127 2.87 2.08 -9.51
CA ARG A 127 1.48 1.69 -9.61
C ARG A 127 0.96 1.25 -8.25
N VAL A 128 -0.13 1.88 -7.81
CA VAL A 128 -0.84 1.56 -6.57
C VAL A 128 -2.12 0.82 -6.88
N VAL A 129 -2.38 -0.24 -6.12
CA VAL A 129 -3.59 -1.05 -6.18
C VAL A 129 -4.41 -0.80 -4.92
N LEU A 130 -5.63 -0.32 -5.09
CA LEU A 130 -6.60 0.01 -4.03
C LEU A 130 -7.79 -0.93 -4.13
N TRP A 131 -8.03 -1.73 -3.11
CA TRP A 131 -9.23 -2.57 -3.01
C TRP A 131 -10.42 -1.76 -2.48
N LYS A 132 -11.62 -2.36 -2.46
CA LYS A 132 -12.92 -1.76 -2.10
C LYS A 132 -12.81 -0.70 -0.99
N ASN A 133 -12.28 -1.06 0.18
CA ASN A 133 -12.21 -0.15 1.33
C ASN A 133 -11.24 1.01 1.12
N GLN A 134 -10.07 0.75 0.56
CA GLN A 134 -9.06 1.76 0.28
C GLN A 134 -9.54 2.71 -0.82
N THR A 135 -10.24 2.19 -1.82
CA THR A 135 -10.87 3.00 -2.87
C THR A 135 -11.90 3.95 -2.26
N LEU A 136 -12.82 3.45 -1.43
CA LEU A 136 -13.83 4.29 -0.76
C LEU A 136 -13.19 5.37 0.13
N ASN A 137 -12.16 5.00 0.88
CA ASN A 137 -11.43 5.95 1.74
C ASN A 137 -10.74 7.04 0.92
N LEU A 138 -10.13 6.68 -0.22
CA LEU A 138 -9.48 7.66 -1.10
C LEU A 138 -10.50 8.63 -1.69
N LEU A 139 -11.63 8.11 -2.18
CA LEU A 139 -12.65 8.89 -2.84
C LEU A 139 -13.55 9.68 -1.87
N GLY A 140 -13.59 9.27 -0.60
CA GLY A 140 -14.50 9.86 0.40
C GLY A 140 -15.98 9.61 0.11
N ILE A 141 -16.32 8.51 -0.57
CA ILE A 141 -17.69 8.17 -0.97
C ILE A 141 -18.14 6.84 -0.37
N THR A 142 -19.46 6.62 -0.35
CA THR A 142 -20.03 5.34 0.13
C THR A 142 -20.02 4.28 -0.98
N HIS A 143 -20.31 3.04 -0.58
CA HIS A 143 -20.44 1.93 -1.54
C HIS A 143 -21.59 2.16 -2.53
N GLU A 144 -22.73 2.69 -2.06
CA GLU A 144 -23.89 3.01 -2.88
C GLU A 144 -23.54 4.07 -3.93
N GLN A 145 -22.87 5.15 -3.53
CA GLN A 145 -22.40 6.18 -4.45
C GLN A 145 -21.40 5.62 -5.48
N MET A 146 -20.55 4.66 -5.06
CA MET A 146 -19.61 4.00 -5.97
C MET A 146 -20.34 3.20 -7.05
N LEU A 147 -21.45 2.53 -6.71
CA LEU A 147 -22.29 1.80 -7.68
C LEU A 147 -23.07 2.74 -8.59
N GLU A 148 -23.55 3.88 -8.10
CA GLU A 148 -24.19 4.91 -8.90
C GLU A 148 -23.21 5.47 -9.95
N ASN A 149 -21.99 5.75 -9.55
CA ASN A 149 -20.92 6.24 -10.44
C ASN A 149 -20.50 5.20 -11.50
N GLN A 150 -20.72 3.93 -11.28
CA GLN A 150 -20.49 2.90 -12.30
C GLN A 150 -21.29 3.19 -13.59
N SER A 151 -22.48 3.77 -13.46
CA SER A 151 -23.35 4.09 -14.60
C SER A 151 -23.11 5.49 -15.16
N SER A 152 -22.73 6.47 -14.32
CA SER A 152 -22.52 7.88 -14.70
C SER A 152 -21.09 8.19 -15.15
N GLY A 153 -20.13 7.32 -14.81
CA GLY A 153 -18.71 7.50 -15.10
C GLY A 153 -17.91 8.05 -13.91
N PHE A 154 -16.60 8.03 -14.03
CA PHE A 154 -15.65 8.41 -12.99
C PHE A 154 -14.77 9.61 -13.37
N GLU A 155 -15.07 10.31 -14.47
CA GLU A 155 -14.19 11.37 -14.98
C GLU A 155 -13.99 12.50 -13.99
N ASP A 156 -15.08 13.03 -13.40
CA ASP A 156 -14.98 14.13 -12.42
C ASP A 156 -14.20 13.70 -11.19
N ILE A 157 -14.48 12.50 -10.68
CA ILE A 157 -13.79 11.94 -9.52
C ILE A 157 -12.30 11.76 -9.80
N LYS A 158 -11.92 11.26 -10.99
CA LYS A 158 -10.52 11.08 -11.38
C LYS A 158 -9.81 12.43 -11.47
N ASN A 159 -10.47 13.42 -12.06
CA ASN A 159 -9.91 14.77 -12.19
C ASN A 159 -9.68 15.40 -10.81
N ASP A 160 -10.60 15.22 -9.86
CA ASP A 160 -10.47 15.70 -8.50
C ASP A 160 -9.33 15.04 -7.71
N LEU A 161 -8.90 13.84 -8.10
CA LEU A 161 -7.79 13.13 -7.46
C LEU A 161 -6.43 13.54 -8.02
N LEU A 162 -6.35 13.96 -9.28
CA LEU A 162 -5.08 14.33 -9.91
C LEU A 162 -4.44 15.51 -9.17
N GLY A 163 -3.15 15.39 -8.87
CA GLY A 163 -2.39 16.40 -8.14
C GLY A 163 -2.54 16.36 -6.62
N LYS A 164 -3.41 15.52 -6.06
CA LYS A 164 -3.50 15.35 -4.60
C LYS A 164 -2.31 14.59 -4.06
N ILE A 165 -1.80 15.06 -2.92
CA ILE A 165 -0.79 14.34 -2.14
C ILE A 165 -1.52 13.39 -1.20
N VAL A 166 -1.11 12.13 -1.21
CA VAL A 166 -1.65 11.09 -0.35
C VAL A 166 -0.54 10.31 0.33
N LYS A 167 -0.84 9.79 1.53
CA LYS A 167 0.03 8.89 2.26
C LYS A 167 -0.60 7.51 2.31
N LEU A 168 0.16 6.51 1.94
CA LEU A 168 -0.28 5.13 1.82
C LEU A 168 0.58 4.23 2.70
N LYS A 169 -0.06 3.27 3.38
CA LYS A 169 0.64 2.15 4.00
C LYS A 169 0.22 0.87 3.31
N GLY A 170 1.15 -0.05 3.16
CA GLY A 170 0.85 -1.29 2.47
C GLY A 170 2.05 -2.20 2.32
N ARG A 171 2.07 -2.88 1.22
CA ARG A 171 3.13 -3.81 0.83
C ARG A 171 3.41 -3.70 -0.65
N THR A 172 4.60 -4.09 -1.04
CA THR A 172 4.94 -4.24 -2.44
C THR A 172 4.66 -5.67 -2.92
N ASN A 173 4.44 -5.82 -4.19
CA ASN A 173 4.29 -7.11 -4.85
C ASN A 173 4.88 -7.03 -6.25
N LYS A 174 5.56 -8.08 -6.69
CA LYS A 174 6.00 -8.18 -8.08
C LYS A 174 4.85 -8.62 -8.98
N ASN A 175 4.49 -7.77 -9.93
CA ASN A 175 3.59 -8.17 -11.00
C ASN A 175 4.40 -8.89 -12.09
N GLN A 176 4.33 -10.22 -12.10
CA GLN A 176 5.11 -11.06 -13.01
C GLN A 176 4.77 -10.85 -14.49
N MET A 177 3.52 -10.43 -14.80
CA MET A 177 3.09 -10.20 -16.18
C MET A 177 3.76 -8.97 -16.79
N PHE A 178 4.03 -7.95 -15.98
CA PHE A 178 4.60 -6.68 -16.42
C PHE A 178 6.02 -6.45 -15.90
N ASP A 179 6.58 -7.43 -15.18
CA ASP A 179 7.92 -7.41 -14.57
C ASP A 179 8.21 -6.09 -13.82
N ARG A 180 7.26 -5.68 -12.97
CA ARG A 180 7.38 -4.43 -12.20
C ARG A 180 6.85 -4.59 -10.79
N VAL A 181 7.37 -3.76 -9.88
CA VAL A 181 6.86 -3.63 -8.53
C VAL A 181 5.54 -2.84 -8.56
N GLU A 182 4.53 -3.33 -7.84
CA GLU A 182 3.26 -2.65 -7.58
C GLU A 182 3.08 -2.50 -6.08
N PHE A 183 2.49 -1.39 -5.64
CA PHE A 183 2.18 -1.13 -4.24
C PHE A 183 0.72 -1.45 -3.95
N ILE A 184 0.47 -2.39 -3.04
CA ILE A 184 -0.88 -2.79 -2.61
C ILE A 184 -1.18 -2.06 -1.31
N ALA A 185 -2.05 -1.05 -1.37
CA ALA A 185 -2.40 -0.26 -0.22
C ALA A 185 -3.32 -1.03 0.76
N SER A 186 -2.98 -1.01 2.03
CA SER A 186 -3.82 -1.48 3.15
C SER A 186 -4.47 -0.33 3.90
N TYR A 187 -3.87 0.87 3.86
CA TYR A 187 -4.37 2.09 4.46
C TYR A 187 -4.13 3.28 3.55
N VAL A 188 -5.06 4.24 3.56
CA VAL A 188 -5.02 5.47 2.78
C VAL A 188 -5.31 6.65 3.70
N ASP A 189 -4.41 7.64 3.70
CA ASP A 189 -4.62 8.96 4.23
C ASP A 189 -4.68 9.92 3.04
N SER A 190 -5.88 10.37 2.71
CA SER A 190 -6.14 11.22 1.54
C SER A 190 -5.88 12.71 1.78
N ASN A 191 -5.52 13.08 3.03
CA ASN A 191 -5.23 14.47 3.40
C ASN A 191 -4.19 14.50 4.53
N PRO A 192 -2.95 14.05 4.27
CA PRO A 192 -1.89 14.03 5.28
C PRO A 192 -1.60 15.44 5.80
N ASN A 193 -1.45 15.58 7.12
CA ASN A 193 -1.14 16.86 7.74
C ASN A 193 0.31 17.28 7.44
N PRO A 194 0.54 18.39 6.72
CA PRO A 194 1.90 18.79 6.34
C PRO A 194 2.83 19.06 7.53
N GLU A 195 2.29 19.64 8.62
CA GLU A 195 3.08 19.97 9.81
C GLU A 195 3.59 18.71 10.51
N GLU A 196 2.74 17.68 10.63
CA GLU A 196 3.13 16.40 11.21
C GLU A 196 4.15 15.68 10.33
N GLU A 197 4.01 15.75 9.01
CA GLU A 197 4.94 15.10 8.09
C GLU A 197 6.32 15.79 8.12
N ILE A 198 6.35 17.13 8.16
CA ILE A 198 7.59 17.90 8.31
C ILE A 198 8.28 17.58 9.65
N ALA A 199 7.51 17.53 10.74
CA ALA A 199 8.05 17.19 12.06
C ALA A 199 8.70 15.78 12.08
N LYS A 200 8.08 14.80 11.42
CA LYS A 200 8.65 13.45 11.28
C LYS A 200 9.94 13.43 10.47
N LEU A 201 9.99 14.19 9.38
CA LEU A 201 11.18 14.29 8.53
C LEU A 201 12.35 14.95 9.28
N ASN A 202 12.09 16.04 10.01
CA ASN A 202 13.11 16.72 10.81
C ASN A 202 13.68 15.81 11.89
N LYS A 203 12.81 15.07 12.61
CA LYS A 203 13.25 14.09 13.59
C LYS A 203 14.14 13.01 12.97
N LYS A 204 13.79 12.51 11.79
CA LYS A 204 14.60 11.51 11.08
C LYS A 204 15.97 12.07 10.66
N LEU A 205 16.03 13.34 10.25
CA LEU A 205 17.29 14.03 9.91
C LEU A 205 18.19 14.21 11.14
N GLU A 206 17.63 14.54 12.31
CA GLU A 206 18.38 14.67 13.57
C GLU A 206 18.92 13.32 14.07
N GLU A 207 18.25 12.21 13.75
CA GLU A 207 18.65 10.85 14.13
C GLU A 207 19.69 10.23 13.16
N MET A 208 19.92 10.84 11.98
CA MET A 208 20.94 10.40 11.04
C MET A 208 22.32 10.89 11.51
N PRO A 209 23.33 10.01 11.67
CA PRO A 209 24.69 10.46 11.98
C PRO A 209 25.21 11.36 10.86
N ASP A 210 25.87 12.47 11.25
CA ASP A 210 26.51 13.38 10.30
C ASP A 210 27.40 12.58 9.33
N SER A 211 26.93 12.38 8.12
CA SER A 211 27.79 11.95 7.04
C SER A 211 28.62 13.15 6.64
N GLU A 212 29.92 13.13 6.96
CA GLU A 212 30.88 14.11 6.48
C GLU A 212 30.72 14.24 4.95
N PRO A 213 30.72 15.47 4.40
CA PRO A 213 30.69 15.65 2.96
C PRO A 213 31.96 15.04 2.37
N GLU A 214 31.82 14.06 1.47
CA GLU A 214 32.94 13.60 0.64
C GLU A 214 33.44 14.80 -0.16
N GLU A 215 34.60 15.34 0.24
CA GLU A 215 35.35 16.32 -0.55
C GLU A 215 35.73 15.64 -1.88
N GLN A 216 35.05 16.02 -2.93
CA GLN A 216 35.50 15.69 -4.29
C GLN A 216 36.76 16.49 -4.56
N GLU A 217 37.92 15.86 -4.36
CA GLU A 217 39.20 16.35 -4.89
C GLU A 217 39.08 16.44 -6.43
N GLU A 218 38.85 17.66 -6.88
CA GLU A 218 38.99 18.05 -8.28
C GLU A 218 40.48 17.97 -8.68
N ASN A 219 40.87 16.82 -9.18
CA ASN A 219 42.23 16.59 -9.72
C ASN A 219 42.34 17.34 -11.07
N ARG A 220 42.62 18.65 -11.01
CA ARG A 220 43.05 19.42 -12.16
C ARG A 220 44.50 19.01 -12.50
N LYS A 221 44.64 18.11 -13.45
CA LYS A 221 45.92 17.92 -14.16
C LYS A 221 46.08 19.05 -15.14
N ASP A 222 47.01 19.93 -14.81
CA ASP A 222 47.58 20.97 -15.68
C ASP A 222 48.40 20.26 -16.80
N GLU A 223 47.88 20.13 -17.98
CA GLU A 223 48.64 19.79 -19.16
C GLU A 223 49.11 21.08 -19.81
N THR A 224 50.34 21.49 -19.43
CA THR A 224 51.11 22.48 -20.19
C THR A 224 51.64 21.82 -21.46
N GLU A 225 51.05 22.17 -22.61
CA GLU A 225 51.63 21.88 -23.94
C GLU A 225 52.89 22.68 -24.14
N ASP A 226 53.98 21.95 -24.25
CA ASP A 226 55.29 22.49 -24.71
C ASP A 226 55.30 22.55 -26.23
N VAL A 227 55.26 23.80 -26.76
CA VAL A 227 55.41 24.08 -28.16
C VAL A 227 56.88 24.24 -28.49
N THR A 228 57.50 23.22 -29.06
CA THR A 228 58.79 23.38 -29.72
C THR A 228 58.62 23.48 -31.22
N GLU A 229 58.86 24.67 -31.74
CA GLU A 229 59.24 24.92 -33.13
C GLU A 229 60.49 24.11 -33.51
N ASP A 230 60.43 23.44 -34.63
CA ASP A 230 61.67 23.29 -35.41
C ASP A 230 61.38 23.32 -36.91
N SER A 231 61.92 24.34 -37.53
CA SER A 231 62.03 24.58 -38.97
C SER A 231 63.24 23.78 -39.50
N LYS A 232 63.08 23.14 -40.64
CA LYS A 232 64.03 23.18 -41.78
C LYS A 232 63.83 22.03 -42.74
N ASP A 233 63.80 22.48 -43.98
CA ASP A 233 64.13 21.95 -45.28
C ASP A 233 63.02 21.28 -46.08
#